data_d203cc5bf92b639b2d9b2df78657ca67
#
_entry.id   d203cc5bf92b639b2d9b2df78657ca67
#
_cell.length_a   1.000
_cell.length_b   1.000
_cell.length_c   1.000
_cell.angle_alpha   90.00
_cell.angle_beta   90.00
_cell.angle_gamma   90.00
#
_symmetry.space_group_name_H-M   'P 1'
#
loop_
_entity.id
_entity.type
_entity.pdbx_description
1 polymer ?
#
loop_
_entity_poly.entity_id
_entity_poly.type
_entity_poly.pdbx_seq_one_letter_code
_entity_poly.pdbx_strand_id
1 'polypeptide(L)'
;MVWNEARVDPRGCGGAFALPTRSAAVQLHGRVNAMLKAVWRDDAPEAVLAVPGYLRAGDASGQALPDYAVRWDDGEAVVQPDARWAAERANRFLAARVAVGTIDQALLATLPVRHALFRASVLARSLLVVDEVHASDAYMAGLLERLLTQHVAVGGQALLLSATLGAAARARLLRQPEATREAAVAVPYPALSGGDTVRAVAGAGREKRVRIETAPEIDDPTAIAERAVAAARAGAAVLVVRNSVGGAIAVAQAVAALAGDLAFKVGGVATLHHGRFAPDDRELLDKAVEAAFGKGRTAGGRVLVGTQTLEQSLDIDADLLITDLAPIDVLLQRIGRLHRHARERGAFAAARVVVLRPAGRDLTPLLARAAGFHGLGGHVYPNLVQLEATLRRIEKTPDIVIPRDNRRLVEGALHPQALAEVEQELGTAWQNHGAERSGGVSAAGQTAAQVALDLSQRFTDLDWRDAEAAVTRLGGHDLLIDLDPPLPGPFGKPVGRIRVPHWMAGKATRVERDGATGLRLDGRALRYDQWGLRAG
;
A
#
# COMPACT_ATOMS: atom_id res chain seq x y z
N MET A 1 14.12 12.76 10.33
CA MET A 1 14.93 11.57 10.65
C MET A 1 16.18 12.11 11.31
N VAL A 2 16.33 11.94 12.62
CA VAL A 2 17.52 12.38 13.36
C VAL A 2 18.36 11.13 13.60
N TRP A 3 19.47 11.02 12.91
CA TRP A 3 20.49 10.02 13.20
C TRP A 3 21.15 10.41 14.53
N ASN A 4 21.08 9.55 15.52
CA ASN A 4 21.78 9.80 16.77
C ASN A 4 23.25 9.45 16.56
N GLU A 5 24.08 10.48 16.37
CA GLU A 5 25.52 10.37 16.04
C GLU A 5 26.34 9.59 17.10
N ALA A 6 25.79 9.38 18.28
CA ALA A 6 26.56 8.80 19.40
C ALA A 6 26.71 7.28 19.38
N ARG A 7 26.00 6.52 18.50
CA ARG A 7 26.03 5.05 18.51
C ARG A 7 26.07 4.34 17.16
N VAL A 8 25.97 5.06 16.06
CA VAL A 8 25.98 4.47 14.73
C VAL A 8 27.09 5.14 13.96
N ASP A 9 28.23 4.47 13.81
CA ASP A 9 29.23 4.90 12.83
C ASP A 9 28.56 4.84 11.43
N PRO A 10 28.28 5.97 10.79
CA PRO A 10 27.63 6.00 9.49
C PRO A 10 28.46 5.31 8.40
N ARG A 11 29.73 5.00 8.66
CA ARG A 11 30.62 4.24 7.78
C ARG A 11 30.51 2.73 8.00
N GLY A 12 29.90 2.27 9.12
CA GLY A 12 29.78 0.85 9.48
C GLY A 12 28.36 0.29 9.48
N CYS A 13 27.30 1.12 9.56
CA CYS A 13 25.91 0.68 9.58
C CYS A 13 25.20 1.03 8.28
N GLY A 14 24.50 0.02 7.72
CA GLY A 14 23.62 0.19 6.57
C GLY A 14 22.22 0.69 6.94
N GLY A 15 21.42 1.04 5.94
CA GLY A 15 20.00 1.36 6.06
C GLY A 15 19.17 0.47 5.14
N ALA A 16 18.19 -0.24 5.68
CA ALA A 16 17.24 -1.04 4.91
C ALA A 16 15.83 -0.45 5.06
N PHE A 17 15.28 0.10 3.98
CA PHE A 17 13.94 0.69 3.94
C PHE A 17 12.97 -0.31 3.31
N ALA A 18 12.01 -0.76 4.07
CA ALA A 18 11.01 -1.76 3.70
C ALA A 18 9.63 -1.11 3.55
N LEU A 19 9.08 -1.11 2.35
CA LEU A 19 7.84 -0.44 1.99
C LEU A 19 6.75 -1.44 1.58
N PRO A 20 5.46 -1.08 1.68
CA PRO A 20 4.39 -2.01 1.36
C PRO A 20 4.26 -2.29 -0.15
N THR A 21 4.68 -1.37 -1.01
CA THR A 21 4.49 -1.47 -2.46
C THR A 21 5.76 -1.15 -3.26
N ARG A 22 5.83 -1.68 -4.48
CA ARG A 22 6.93 -1.40 -5.42
C ARG A 22 6.98 0.08 -5.82
N SER A 23 5.82 0.69 -6.08
CA SER A 23 5.75 2.12 -6.44
C SER A 23 6.28 3.00 -5.29
N ALA A 24 5.94 2.67 -4.03
CA ALA A 24 6.48 3.35 -2.86
C ALA A 24 8.01 3.24 -2.78
N ALA A 25 8.54 2.03 -3.04
CA ALA A 25 9.97 1.79 -3.02
C ALA A 25 10.70 2.59 -4.11
N VAL A 26 10.17 2.63 -5.33
CA VAL A 26 10.74 3.42 -6.44
C VAL A 26 10.79 4.91 -6.11
N GLN A 27 9.71 5.47 -5.57
CA GLN A 27 9.64 6.89 -5.20
C GLN A 27 10.55 7.23 -4.03
N LEU A 28 10.56 6.37 -3.00
CA LEU A 28 11.42 6.60 -1.83
C LEU A 28 12.89 6.46 -2.21
N HIS A 29 13.25 5.54 -3.12
CA HIS A 29 14.63 5.37 -3.60
C HIS A 29 15.20 6.69 -4.14
N GLY A 30 14.49 7.40 -5.02
CA GLY A 30 14.95 8.71 -5.52
C GLY A 30 15.12 9.76 -4.42
N ARG A 31 14.19 9.80 -3.46
CA ARG A 31 14.27 10.73 -2.32
C ARG A 31 15.42 10.39 -1.38
N VAL A 32 15.68 9.11 -1.12
CA VAL A 32 16.81 8.65 -0.30
C VAL A 32 18.13 8.99 -0.99
N ASN A 33 18.28 8.73 -2.28
CA ASN A 33 19.48 9.13 -3.02
C ASN A 33 19.72 10.63 -2.96
N ALA A 34 18.70 11.45 -3.17
CA ALA A 34 18.81 12.91 -3.06
C ALA A 34 19.26 13.35 -1.64
N MET A 35 18.70 12.72 -0.60
CA MET A 35 19.08 12.97 0.79
C MET A 35 20.55 12.57 1.06
N LEU A 36 20.96 11.38 0.60
CA LEU A 36 22.33 10.90 0.77
C LEU A 36 23.34 11.86 0.13
N LYS A 37 23.09 12.30 -1.11
CA LYS A 37 23.91 13.31 -1.80
C LYS A 37 23.95 14.64 -1.07
N ALA A 38 22.82 15.11 -0.52
CA ALA A 38 22.78 16.36 0.24
C ALA A 38 23.59 16.30 1.54
N VAL A 39 23.65 15.12 2.19
CA VAL A 39 24.35 14.94 3.47
C VAL A 39 25.84 14.63 3.27
N TRP A 40 26.18 13.69 2.39
CA TRP A 40 27.56 13.17 2.23
C TRP A 40 28.29 13.66 0.97
N ARG A 41 27.61 14.44 0.11
CA ARG A 41 28.17 15.00 -1.12
C ARG A 41 28.86 13.91 -1.97
N ASP A 42 30.17 14.07 -2.26
CA ASP A 42 30.95 13.15 -3.11
C ASP A 42 31.18 11.76 -2.48
N ASP A 43 31.08 11.66 -1.15
CA ASP A 43 31.18 10.39 -0.40
C ASP A 43 29.82 9.70 -0.20
N ALA A 44 28.76 10.20 -0.83
CA ALA A 44 27.41 9.67 -0.65
C ALA A 44 27.31 8.21 -1.13
N PRO A 45 26.82 7.27 -0.26
CA PRO A 45 26.58 5.91 -0.73
C PRO A 45 25.42 5.90 -1.72
N GLU A 46 25.52 5.07 -2.75
CA GLU A 46 24.41 4.80 -3.67
C GLU A 46 23.38 3.88 -3.01
N ALA A 47 22.12 4.31 -2.98
CA ALA A 47 21.04 3.43 -2.56
C ALA A 47 20.70 2.44 -3.68
N VAL A 48 20.46 1.18 -3.31
CA VAL A 48 20.01 0.13 -4.22
C VAL A 48 18.50 0.01 -4.17
N LEU A 49 17.84 -0.04 -5.33
CA LEU A 49 16.42 -0.35 -5.41
C LEU A 49 16.18 -1.86 -5.28
N ALA A 50 15.83 -2.29 -4.08
CA ALA A 50 15.62 -3.69 -3.71
C ALA A 50 14.21 -4.19 -4.15
N VAL A 51 13.94 -4.12 -5.45
CA VAL A 51 12.68 -4.57 -6.07
C VAL A 51 13.02 -5.49 -7.24
N PRO A 52 12.59 -6.77 -7.22
CA PRO A 52 12.85 -7.69 -8.32
C PRO A 52 12.36 -7.15 -9.66
N GLY A 53 13.22 -7.25 -10.68
CA GLY A 53 12.96 -6.74 -12.02
C GLY A 53 13.43 -5.30 -12.27
N TYR A 54 13.94 -4.62 -11.23
CA TYR A 54 14.58 -3.31 -11.38
C TYR A 54 16.07 -3.45 -11.08
N LEU A 55 16.90 -2.94 -11.97
CA LEU A 55 18.35 -2.86 -11.80
C LEU A 55 18.71 -1.38 -11.62
N ARG A 56 18.73 -0.91 -10.36
CA ARG A 56 19.02 0.49 -10.02
C ARG A 56 19.95 0.60 -8.82
N ALA A 57 21.01 1.38 -8.99
CA ALA A 57 21.93 1.78 -7.92
C ALA A 57 22.25 3.26 -8.10
N GLY A 58 21.99 4.06 -7.07
CA GLY A 58 22.06 5.51 -7.20
C GLY A 58 21.09 6.03 -8.26
N ASP A 59 21.61 6.80 -9.20
CA ASP A 59 20.84 7.31 -10.35
C ASP A 59 20.97 6.38 -11.58
N ALA A 60 21.90 5.42 -11.56
CA ALA A 60 22.16 4.56 -12.69
C ALA A 60 21.16 3.42 -12.79
N SER A 61 20.85 3.07 -14.04
CA SER A 61 19.99 1.96 -14.41
C SER A 61 20.77 0.90 -15.18
N GLY A 62 20.56 -0.37 -14.81
CA GLY A 62 21.19 -1.51 -15.44
C GLY A 62 20.26 -2.22 -16.41
N GLN A 63 20.82 -2.84 -17.43
CA GLN A 63 20.14 -3.75 -18.36
C GLN A 63 20.77 -5.13 -18.26
N ALA A 64 19.95 -6.14 -17.96
CA ALA A 64 20.39 -7.52 -17.95
C ALA A 64 20.70 -7.99 -19.37
N LEU A 65 21.84 -8.66 -19.56
CA LEU A 65 22.28 -9.29 -20.81
C LEU A 65 22.03 -10.79 -20.74
N PRO A 66 22.02 -11.51 -21.92
CA PRO A 66 21.75 -12.96 -21.97
C PRO A 66 22.71 -13.84 -21.17
N ASP A 67 23.95 -13.38 -20.94
CA ASP A 67 25.02 -14.06 -20.20
C ASP A 67 25.00 -13.78 -18.68
N TYR A 68 23.90 -13.24 -18.17
CA TYR A 68 23.72 -12.78 -16.77
C TYR A 68 24.61 -11.60 -16.37
N ALA A 69 25.33 -10.97 -17.29
CA ALA A 69 25.99 -9.70 -17.07
C ALA A 69 24.99 -8.56 -17.03
N VAL A 70 25.35 -7.46 -16.40
CA VAL A 70 24.53 -6.24 -16.35
C VAL A 70 25.32 -5.10 -16.97
N ARG A 71 24.72 -4.46 -17.97
CA ARG A 71 25.25 -3.23 -18.55
C ARG A 71 24.57 -2.03 -17.89
N TRP A 72 25.37 -1.15 -17.32
CA TRP A 72 24.90 0.08 -16.68
C TRP A 72 24.91 1.25 -17.66
N ASP A 73 23.96 2.19 -17.52
CA ASP A 73 23.77 3.32 -18.45
C ASP A 73 24.79 4.45 -18.29
N ASP A 74 25.51 4.50 -17.15
CA ASP A 74 26.56 5.47 -16.88
C ASP A 74 27.97 5.02 -17.32
N GLY A 75 28.08 3.92 -18.06
CA GLY A 75 29.31 3.43 -18.65
C GLY A 75 30.25 2.71 -17.66
N GLU A 76 31.57 2.73 -17.96
CA GLU A 76 32.58 1.99 -17.21
C GLU A 76 33.05 2.69 -15.92
N ALA A 77 32.67 3.94 -15.68
CA ALA A 77 33.01 4.68 -14.46
C ALA A 77 32.25 4.16 -13.27
N VAL A 78 32.63 3.01 -12.74
CA VAL A 78 31.99 2.41 -11.56
C VAL A 78 32.43 3.16 -10.30
N VAL A 79 31.58 4.07 -9.83
CA VAL A 79 31.88 4.88 -8.63
C VAL A 79 31.77 4.02 -7.35
N GLN A 80 30.82 3.07 -7.30
CA GLN A 80 30.60 2.21 -6.12
C GLN A 80 30.30 0.75 -6.56
N PRO A 81 31.33 -0.10 -6.69
CA PRO A 81 31.17 -1.48 -7.16
C PRO A 81 30.25 -2.32 -6.25
N ASP A 82 30.24 -2.04 -4.95
CA ASP A 82 29.43 -2.78 -3.98
C ASP A 82 27.92 -2.58 -4.19
N ALA A 83 27.48 -1.35 -4.53
CA ALA A 83 26.10 -1.05 -4.82
C ALA A 83 25.64 -1.75 -6.12
N ARG A 84 26.48 -1.75 -7.14
CA ARG A 84 26.22 -2.44 -8.42
C ARG A 84 26.09 -3.93 -8.20
N TRP A 85 27.08 -4.56 -7.54
CA TRP A 85 27.05 -5.97 -7.20
C TRP A 85 25.80 -6.37 -6.41
N ALA A 86 25.36 -5.53 -5.47
CA ALA A 86 24.14 -5.78 -4.71
C ALA A 86 22.88 -5.67 -5.58
N ALA A 87 22.81 -4.70 -6.49
CA ALA A 87 21.66 -4.45 -7.36
C ALA A 87 21.44 -5.53 -8.43
N GLU A 88 22.46 -6.25 -8.83
CA GLU A 88 22.42 -7.22 -9.94
C GLU A 88 21.56 -8.45 -9.64
N ARG A 89 21.40 -8.83 -8.36
CA ARG A 89 20.67 -10.04 -7.98
C ARG A 89 19.80 -9.83 -6.76
N ALA A 90 18.55 -10.30 -6.82
CA ALA A 90 17.56 -10.12 -5.74
C ALA A 90 18.00 -10.67 -4.38
N ASN A 91 18.81 -11.73 -4.34
CA ASN A 91 19.33 -12.28 -3.09
C ASN A 91 20.42 -11.40 -2.42
N ARG A 92 20.97 -10.42 -3.13
CA ARG A 92 22.03 -9.51 -2.66
C ARG A 92 21.52 -8.11 -2.30
N PHE A 93 20.29 -7.73 -2.66
CA PHE A 93 19.76 -6.38 -2.49
C PHE A 93 20.02 -5.79 -1.10
N LEU A 94 19.80 -6.58 -0.05
CA LEU A 94 19.96 -6.13 1.33
C LEU A 94 21.42 -6.02 1.79
N ALA A 95 22.38 -6.48 0.98
CA ALA A 95 23.81 -6.33 1.26
C ALA A 95 24.34 -4.94 0.91
N ALA A 96 23.59 -4.13 0.18
CA ALA A 96 23.91 -2.73 -0.08
C ALA A 96 24.00 -1.94 1.22
N ARG A 97 24.87 -0.90 1.26
CA ARG A 97 24.94 0.02 2.40
C ARG A 97 23.60 0.71 2.66
N VAL A 98 22.86 1.03 1.59
CA VAL A 98 21.50 1.54 1.66
C VAL A 98 20.66 0.77 0.66
N ALA A 99 19.64 0.07 1.15
CA ALA A 99 18.67 -0.66 0.34
C ALA A 99 17.28 -0.05 0.52
N VAL A 100 16.55 0.19 -0.57
CA VAL A 100 15.17 0.67 -0.56
C VAL A 100 14.33 -0.31 -1.35
N GLY A 101 13.42 -1.02 -0.68
CA GLY A 101 12.67 -2.09 -1.34
C GLY A 101 11.31 -2.37 -0.72
N THR A 102 10.70 -3.46 -1.16
CA THR A 102 9.46 -3.91 -0.55
C THR A 102 9.74 -4.72 0.71
N ILE A 103 8.78 -4.67 1.65
CA ILE A 103 8.86 -5.43 2.91
C ILE A 103 9.05 -6.93 2.67
N ASP A 104 8.52 -7.46 1.56
CA ASP A 104 8.67 -8.87 1.19
C ASP A 104 10.16 -9.28 1.16
N GLN A 105 11.06 -8.40 0.67
CA GLN A 105 12.50 -8.69 0.62
C GLN A 105 13.11 -8.86 2.01
N ALA A 106 12.65 -8.09 3.00
CA ALA A 106 13.08 -8.24 4.39
C ALA A 106 12.47 -9.49 5.04
N LEU A 107 11.18 -9.78 4.78
CA LEU A 107 10.49 -10.94 5.33
C LEU A 107 11.08 -12.27 4.85
N LEU A 108 11.69 -12.32 3.66
CA LEU A 108 12.43 -13.51 3.19
C LEU A 108 13.60 -13.92 4.12
N ALA A 109 14.05 -13.03 5.02
CA ALA A 109 15.03 -13.37 6.04
C ALA A 109 14.47 -14.30 7.15
N THR A 110 13.15 -14.39 7.28
CA THR A 110 12.47 -15.20 8.31
C THR A 110 11.84 -16.48 7.78
N LEU A 111 11.97 -16.75 6.50
CA LEU A 111 11.39 -17.94 5.86
C LEU A 111 12.49 -18.96 5.52
N PRO A 112 12.21 -20.28 5.51
CA PRO A 112 13.18 -21.32 5.14
C PRO A 112 13.40 -21.33 3.61
N VAL A 113 14.00 -20.25 3.10
CA VAL A 113 14.33 -20.08 1.67
C VAL A 113 15.82 -19.91 1.48
N ARG A 114 16.31 -20.26 0.29
CA ARG A 114 17.71 -20.02 -0.07
C ARG A 114 18.11 -18.58 0.23
N HIS A 115 19.29 -18.41 0.83
CA HIS A 115 19.86 -17.13 1.23
C HIS A 115 19.12 -16.38 2.36
N ALA A 116 18.18 -17.01 3.08
CA ALA A 116 17.51 -16.38 4.23
C ALA A 116 18.51 -15.93 5.30
N LEU A 117 19.45 -16.81 5.68
CA LEU A 117 20.48 -16.50 6.68
C LEU A 117 21.42 -15.38 6.21
N PHE A 118 21.76 -15.33 4.92
CA PHE A 118 22.52 -14.21 4.37
C PHE A 118 21.75 -12.90 4.50
N ARG A 119 20.45 -12.88 4.14
CA ARG A 119 19.58 -11.71 4.34
C ARG A 119 19.50 -11.29 5.80
N ALA A 120 19.31 -12.23 6.71
CA ALA A 120 19.27 -11.96 8.15
C ALA A 120 20.59 -11.34 8.66
N SER A 121 21.73 -11.89 8.22
CA SER A 121 23.05 -11.41 8.62
C SER A 121 23.36 -10.00 8.13
N VAL A 122 22.97 -9.65 6.88
CA VAL A 122 23.20 -8.30 6.36
C VAL A 122 22.21 -7.29 6.97
N LEU A 123 20.97 -7.69 7.23
CA LEU A 123 19.99 -6.86 7.95
C LEU A 123 20.45 -6.54 9.38
N ALA A 124 21.08 -7.49 10.08
CA ALA A 124 21.58 -7.30 11.45
C ALA A 124 22.54 -6.09 11.57
N ARG A 125 23.19 -5.71 10.48
CA ARG A 125 24.11 -4.57 10.39
C ARG A 125 23.43 -3.29 9.92
N SER A 126 22.13 -3.31 9.70
CA SER A 126 21.37 -2.20 9.11
C SER A 126 20.32 -1.68 10.10
N LEU A 127 20.06 -0.37 10.08
CA LEU A 127 18.82 0.15 10.62
C LEU A 127 17.68 -0.30 9.71
N LEU A 128 16.81 -1.17 10.21
CA LEU A 128 15.60 -1.60 9.49
C LEU A 128 14.50 -0.54 9.65
N VAL A 129 14.15 0.14 8.58
CA VAL A 129 13.04 1.11 8.56
C VAL A 129 11.86 0.47 7.84
N VAL A 130 10.78 0.20 8.55
CA VAL A 130 9.52 -0.32 7.97
C VAL A 130 8.52 0.81 7.89
N ASP A 131 8.16 1.20 6.69
CA ASP A 131 7.16 2.25 6.45
C ASP A 131 5.77 1.63 6.24
N GLU A 132 4.73 2.38 6.65
CA GLU A 132 3.32 1.98 6.58
C GLU A 132 3.07 0.59 7.21
N VAL A 133 3.63 0.35 8.39
CA VAL A 133 3.59 -0.97 9.06
C VAL A 133 2.16 -1.50 9.28
N HIS A 134 1.16 -0.62 9.30
CA HIS A 134 -0.26 -0.98 9.40
C HIS A 134 -0.82 -1.62 8.12
N ALA A 135 -0.16 -1.47 6.96
CA ALA A 135 -0.60 -2.02 5.69
C ALA A 135 -0.37 -3.55 5.57
N SER A 136 0.23 -4.17 6.59
CA SER A 136 0.47 -5.62 6.63
C SER A 136 -0.80 -6.39 7.00
N ASP A 137 -1.13 -7.44 6.24
CA ASP A 137 -2.13 -8.41 6.67
C ASP A 137 -1.66 -9.21 7.90
N ALA A 138 -2.55 -9.99 8.51
CA ALA A 138 -2.25 -10.71 9.76
C ALA A 138 -1.07 -11.70 9.62
N TYR A 139 -0.92 -12.32 8.46
CA TYR A 139 0.19 -13.24 8.19
C TYR A 139 1.52 -12.49 8.04
N MET A 140 1.55 -11.43 7.23
CA MET A 140 2.73 -10.56 7.10
C MET A 140 3.12 -9.94 8.43
N ALA A 141 2.13 -9.51 9.23
CA ALA A 141 2.36 -8.97 10.57
C ALA A 141 3.04 -10.01 11.48
N GLY A 142 2.61 -11.27 11.44
CA GLY A 142 3.26 -12.37 12.16
C GLY A 142 4.72 -12.62 11.72
N LEU A 143 4.99 -12.59 10.41
CA LEU A 143 6.36 -12.68 9.89
C LEU A 143 7.21 -11.47 10.29
N LEU A 144 6.63 -10.26 10.27
CA LEU A 144 7.33 -9.04 10.70
C LEU A 144 7.68 -9.09 12.18
N GLU A 145 6.77 -9.55 13.03
CA GLU A 145 7.06 -9.75 14.46
C GLU A 145 8.22 -10.73 14.67
N ARG A 146 8.28 -11.81 13.88
CA ARG A 146 9.39 -12.75 13.92
C ARG A 146 10.69 -12.11 13.45
N LEU A 147 10.65 -11.35 12.33
CA LEU A 147 11.81 -10.61 11.85
C LEU A 147 12.35 -9.65 12.90
N LEU A 148 11.48 -8.82 13.50
CA LEU A 148 11.87 -7.86 14.54
C LEU A 148 12.48 -8.56 15.75
N THR A 149 11.89 -9.68 16.18
CA THR A 149 12.41 -10.48 17.28
C THR A 149 13.84 -10.95 17.02
N GLN A 150 14.07 -11.54 15.85
CA GLN A 150 15.39 -12.04 15.46
C GLN A 150 16.39 -10.90 15.28
N HIS A 151 15.97 -9.82 14.60
CA HIS A 151 16.80 -8.66 14.31
C HIS A 151 17.30 -7.97 15.59
N VAL A 152 16.40 -7.72 16.54
CA VAL A 152 16.74 -7.09 17.83
C VAL A 152 17.60 -8.04 18.70
N ALA A 153 17.34 -9.35 18.69
CA ALA A 153 18.10 -10.32 19.45
C ALA A 153 19.58 -10.38 19.07
N VAL A 154 19.92 -10.08 17.82
CA VAL A 154 21.31 -10.00 17.33
C VAL A 154 21.90 -8.58 17.39
N GLY A 155 21.24 -7.64 18.09
CA GLY A 155 21.69 -6.26 18.29
C GLY A 155 21.27 -5.28 17.18
N GLY A 156 20.46 -5.72 16.21
CA GLY A 156 19.89 -4.86 15.18
C GLY A 156 18.92 -3.82 15.73
N GLN A 157 18.73 -2.73 14.99
CA GLN A 157 17.82 -1.64 15.34
C GLN A 157 16.73 -1.51 14.29
N ALA A 158 15.50 -1.22 14.73
CA ALA A 158 14.37 -1.04 13.84
C ALA A 158 13.60 0.25 14.14
N LEU A 159 13.11 0.91 13.08
CA LEU A 159 12.20 2.05 13.13
C LEU A 159 10.93 1.71 12.34
N LEU A 160 9.80 1.67 13.04
CA LEU A 160 8.51 1.39 12.43
C LEU A 160 7.72 2.69 12.27
N LEU A 161 7.28 2.97 11.05
CA LEU A 161 6.54 4.19 10.72
C LEU A 161 5.10 3.85 10.36
N SER A 162 4.17 4.62 10.89
CA SER A 162 2.74 4.51 10.55
C SER A 162 2.00 5.78 10.89
N ALA A 163 1.10 6.19 10.02
CA ALA A 163 0.20 7.31 10.26
C ALA A 163 -1.04 6.93 11.08
N THR A 164 -1.41 5.64 11.12
CA THR A 164 -2.71 5.20 11.63
C THR A 164 -2.64 3.92 12.47
N LEU A 165 -1.47 3.63 13.08
CA LEU A 165 -1.29 2.44 13.90
C LEU A 165 -2.08 2.52 15.21
N GLY A 166 -3.02 1.60 15.42
CA GLY A 166 -3.78 1.47 16.67
C GLY A 166 -2.93 0.91 17.81
N ALA A 167 -3.41 1.12 19.05
CA ALA A 167 -2.70 0.72 20.27
C ALA A 167 -2.48 -0.79 20.35
N ALA A 168 -3.45 -1.62 19.97
CA ALA A 168 -3.31 -3.08 19.98
C ALA A 168 -2.19 -3.56 19.04
N ALA A 169 -2.13 -3.05 17.80
CA ALA A 169 -1.06 -3.40 16.87
C ALA A 169 0.30 -2.90 17.36
N ARG A 170 0.35 -1.69 17.94
CA ARG A 170 1.57 -1.15 18.54
C ARG A 170 2.07 -2.01 19.71
N ALA A 171 1.17 -2.40 20.63
CA ALA A 171 1.50 -3.25 21.79
C ALA A 171 2.09 -4.58 21.33
N ARG A 172 1.51 -5.20 20.29
CA ARG A 172 1.99 -6.44 19.71
C ARG A 172 3.40 -6.31 19.11
N LEU A 173 3.66 -5.26 18.32
CA LEU A 173 4.97 -5.02 17.70
C LEU A 173 6.06 -4.68 18.74
N LEU A 174 5.70 -4.01 19.84
CA LEU A 174 6.60 -3.68 20.94
C LEU A 174 6.66 -4.78 22.02
N ARG A 175 5.86 -5.86 21.89
CA ARG A 175 5.72 -6.93 22.88
C ARG A 175 5.34 -6.41 24.27
N GLN A 176 4.42 -5.47 24.30
CA GLN A 176 3.89 -4.86 25.52
C GLN A 176 2.45 -5.32 25.78
N PRO A 177 1.99 -5.25 27.03
CA PRO A 177 0.57 -5.41 27.32
C PRO A 177 -0.30 -4.43 26.53
N GLU A 178 -1.49 -4.86 26.13
CA GLU A 178 -2.46 -4.01 25.48
C GLU A 178 -2.96 -2.95 26.47
N ALA A 179 -2.93 -1.68 26.05
CA ALA A 179 -3.45 -0.57 26.84
C ALA A 179 -4.97 -0.56 26.79
N THR A 180 -5.63 -0.02 27.83
CA THR A 180 -7.06 0.30 27.74
C THR A 180 -7.32 1.36 26.69
N ARG A 181 -8.55 1.43 26.16
CA ARG A 181 -8.91 2.44 25.15
C ARG A 181 -8.66 3.87 25.63
N GLU A 182 -8.95 4.17 26.89
CA GLU A 182 -8.74 5.48 27.50
C GLU A 182 -7.25 5.83 27.51
N ALA A 183 -6.40 4.91 27.96
CA ALA A 183 -4.95 5.08 27.94
C ALA A 183 -4.40 5.21 26.51
N ALA A 184 -4.94 4.43 25.56
CA ALA A 184 -4.57 4.49 24.16
C ALA A 184 -4.90 5.84 23.52
N VAL A 185 -6.08 6.41 23.81
CA VAL A 185 -6.50 7.72 23.31
C VAL A 185 -5.65 8.85 23.91
N ALA A 186 -5.18 8.70 25.15
CA ALA A 186 -4.33 9.70 25.82
C ALA A 186 -2.90 9.78 25.25
N VAL A 187 -2.45 8.79 24.46
CA VAL A 187 -1.15 8.81 23.80
C VAL A 187 -1.08 9.97 22.80
N PRO A 188 -0.08 10.86 22.87
CA PRO A 188 0.03 11.97 21.94
C PRO A 188 0.16 11.50 20.49
N TYR A 189 -0.22 12.38 19.55
CA TYR A 189 -0.07 12.15 18.12
C TYR A 189 0.42 13.42 17.41
N PRO A 190 1.49 13.36 16.62
CA PRO A 190 2.37 12.20 16.43
C PRO A 190 3.23 11.90 17.66
N ALA A 191 3.66 10.64 17.80
CA ALA A 191 4.51 10.21 18.90
C ALA A 191 5.59 9.23 18.46
N LEU A 192 6.72 9.24 19.15
CA LEU A 192 7.75 8.22 19.10
C LEU A 192 7.56 7.30 20.31
N SER A 193 7.37 6.01 20.06
CA SER A 193 7.23 4.98 21.11
C SER A 193 8.39 3.99 21.02
N GLY A 194 8.98 3.65 22.17
CA GLY A 194 10.05 2.64 22.22
C GLY A 194 10.36 2.27 23.67
N GLY A 195 10.55 0.95 23.94
CA GLY A 195 10.61 0.49 25.31
C GLY A 195 9.38 0.96 26.10
N ASP A 196 9.59 1.47 27.32
CA ASP A 196 8.52 1.97 28.20
C ASP A 196 8.25 3.47 27.99
N THR A 197 8.84 4.07 26.97
CA THR A 197 8.73 5.52 26.75
C THR A 197 7.83 5.87 25.57
N VAL A 198 7.04 6.93 25.75
CA VAL A 198 6.27 7.59 24.69
C VAL A 198 6.60 9.08 24.72
N ARG A 199 7.06 9.60 23.60
CA ARG A 199 7.41 11.03 23.46
C ARG A 199 6.56 11.65 22.35
N ALA A 200 5.92 12.77 22.65
CA ALA A 200 5.30 13.60 21.63
C ALA A 200 6.36 14.12 20.65
N VAL A 201 6.06 14.10 19.37
CA VAL A 201 6.91 14.71 18.34
C VAL A 201 6.40 16.12 18.08
N ALA A 202 7.25 17.12 18.37
CA ALA A 202 6.93 18.51 18.08
C ALA A 202 6.94 18.77 16.56
N GLY A 203 6.16 19.80 16.12
CA GLY A 203 6.11 20.17 14.71
C GLY A 203 5.20 19.29 13.86
N ALA A 204 4.17 18.69 14.46
CA ALA A 204 3.07 18.13 13.70
C ALA A 204 2.61 19.13 12.63
N GLY A 205 2.55 18.68 11.38
CA GLY A 205 2.29 19.52 10.22
C GLY A 205 1.00 20.36 10.34
N ARG A 206 0.71 21.14 9.30
CA ARG A 206 -0.46 22.02 9.25
C ARG A 206 -1.76 21.27 9.63
N GLU A 207 -2.48 21.77 10.62
CA GLU A 207 -3.81 21.26 10.94
C GLU A 207 -4.77 21.51 9.77
N LYS A 208 -5.58 20.51 9.50
CA LYS A 208 -6.60 20.52 8.46
C LYS A 208 -7.96 20.17 9.06
N ARG A 209 -8.93 21.08 8.91
CA ARG A 209 -10.33 20.79 9.23
C ARG A 209 -10.99 20.09 8.06
N VAL A 210 -11.67 18.99 8.32
CA VAL A 210 -12.32 18.17 7.29
C VAL A 210 -13.76 17.91 7.71
N ARG A 211 -14.70 18.19 6.80
CA ARG A 211 -16.10 17.80 6.93
C ARG A 211 -16.31 16.46 6.23
N ILE A 212 -16.84 15.49 6.95
CA ILE A 212 -17.22 14.16 6.43
C ILE A 212 -18.73 14.10 6.28
N GLU A 213 -19.19 13.75 5.08
CA GLU A 213 -20.57 13.50 4.75
C GLU A 213 -20.73 12.05 4.33
N THR A 214 -21.87 11.41 4.64
CA THR A 214 -22.17 10.05 4.16
C THR A 214 -23.23 10.12 3.07
N ALA A 215 -23.08 9.28 2.02
CA ALA A 215 -24.02 9.20 0.91
C ALA A 215 -24.41 7.74 0.61
N PRO A 216 -25.70 7.44 0.38
CA PRO A 216 -26.20 6.07 0.20
C PRO A 216 -26.08 5.58 -1.25
N GLU A 217 -24.98 5.90 -1.93
CA GLU A 217 -24.80 5.74 -3.39
C GLU A 217 -23.72 4.71 -3.76
N ILE A 218 -23.24 3.88 -2.80
CA ILE A 218 -22.08 3.02 -3.06
C ILE A 218 -22.28 2.04 -4.23
N ASP A 219 -23.53 1.64 -4.47
CA ASP A 219 -23.90 0.69 -5.54
C ASP A 219 -24.41 1.39 -6.82
N ASP A 220 -24.37 2.74 -6.87
CA ASP A 220 -24.80 3.53 -8.01
C ASP A 220 -23.63 4.28 -8.65
N PRO A 221 -22.92 3.68 -9.63
CA PRO A 221 -21.80 4.33 -10.30
C PRO A 221 -22.20 5.59 -11.08
N THR A 222 -23.44 5.71 -11.53
CA THR A 222 -23.94 6.87 -12.27
C THR A 222 -24.11 8.06 -11.32
N ALA A 223 -24.77 7.90 -10.20
CA ALA A 223 -24.92 8.94 -9.18
C ALA A 223 -23.54 9.42 -8.64
N ILE A 224 -22.60 8.49 -8.43
CA ILE A 224 -21.24 8.83 -8.03
C ILE A 224 -20.54 9.68 -9.10
N ALA A 225 -20.66 9.28 -10.37
CA ALA A 225 -20.07 10.01 -11.49
C ALA A 225 -20.68 11.40 -11.68
N GLU A 226 -22.01 11.54 -11.56
CA GLU A 226 -22.72 12.82 -11.63
C GLU A 226 -22.23 13.78 -10.53
N ARG A 227 -22.12 13.31 -9.31
CA ARG A 227 -21.57 14.09 -8.18
C ARG A 227 -20.14 14.55 -8.45
N ALA A 228 -19.28 13.63 -8.93
CA ALA A 228 -17.88 13.94 -9.23
C ALA A 228 -17.76 14.94 -10.38
N VAL A 229 -18.51 14.75 -11.45
CA VAL A 229 -18.54 15.65 -12.62
C VAL A 229 -19.10 17.03 -12.27
N ALA A 230 -20.14 17.10 -11.45
CA ALA A 230 -20.68 18.39 -10.99
C ALA A 230 -19.62 19.20 -10.22
N ALA A 231 -18.89 18.58 -9.32
CA ALA A 231 -17.79 19.23 -8.60
C ALA A 231 -16.63 19.61 -9.54
N ALA A 232 -16.28 18.75 -10.49
CA ALA A 232 -15.22 19.05 -11.46
C ALA A 232 -15.61 20.20 -12.40
N ARG A 233 -16.87 20.29 -12.85
CA ARG A 233 -17.39 21.45 -13.61
C ARG A 233 -17.30 22.75 -12.82
N ALA A 234 -17.42 22.68 -11.49
CA ALA A 234 -17.18 23.82 -10.60
C ALA A 234 -15.69 24.08 -10.31
N GLY A 235 -14.79 23.40 -11.01
CA GLY A 235 -13.34 23.63 -10.98
C GLY A 235 -12.56 22.71 -10.03
N ALA A 236 -13.18 21.73 -9.36
CA ALA A 236 -12.49 20.84 -8.41
C ALA A 236 -11.64 19.76 -9.10
N ALA A 237 -10.47 19.47 -8.55
CA ALA A 237 -9.79 18.20 -8.77
C ALA A 237 -10.42 17.15 -7.82
N VAL A 238 -11.26 16.29 -8.38
CA VAL A 238 -12.02 15.29 -7.63
C VAL A 238 -11.29 13.96 -7.64
N LEU A 239 -11.07 13.42 -6.45
CA LEU A 239 -10.53 12.06 -6.25
C LEU A 239 -11.67 11.12 -5.86
N VAL A 240 -11.89 10.05 -6.63
CA VAL A 240 -12.84 8.98 -6.31
C VAL A 240 -12.07 7.70 -6.00
N VAL A 241 -12.16 7.21 -4.76
CA VAL A 241 -11.48 5.99 -4.33
C VAL A 241 -12.50 4.90 -4.04
N ARG A 242 -12.49 3.84 -4.85
CA ARG A 242 -13.38 2.69 -4.69
C ARG A 242 -12.66 1.51 -4.04
N ASN A 243 -13.39 0.69 -3.30
CA ASN A 243 -12.84 -0.51 -2.66
C ASN A 243 -12.56 -1.64 -3.65
N SER A 244 -13.28 -1.69 -4.77
CA SER A 244 -13.12 -2.73 -5.77
C SER A 244 -12.75 -2.19 -7.14
N VAL A 245 -11.97 -2.97 -7.91
CA VAL A 245 -11.60 -2.60 -9.27
C VAL A 245 -12.83 -2.54 -10.19
N GLY A 246 -13.79 -3.47 -10.04
CA GLY A 246 -15.03 -3.44 -10.81
C GLY A 246 -15.84 -2.16 -10.57
N GLY A 247 -16.01 -1.78 -9.29
CA GLY A 247 -16.67 -0.52 -8.94
C GLY A 247 -15.94 0.72 -9.45
N ALA A 248 -14.60 0.71 -9.42
CA ALA A 248 -13.79 1.80 -9.97
C ALA A 248 -13.96 1.92 -11.49
N ILE A 249 -13.93 0.81 -12.22
CA ILE A 249 -14.16 0.79 -13.69
C ILE A 249 -15.54 1.33 -14.02
N ALA A 250 -16.59 0.88 -13.34
CA ALA A 250 -17.95 1.33 -13.60
C ALA A 250 -18.11 2.85 -13.43
N VAL A 251 -17.54 3.42 -12.35
CA VAL A 251 -17.55 4.88 -12.13
C VAL A 251 -16.71 5.61 -13.19
N ALA A 252 -15.52 5.11 -13.52
CA ALA A 252 -14.66 5.74 -14.53
C ALA A 252 -15.32 5.77 -15.91
N GLN A 253 -16.01 4.69 -16.30
CA GLN A 253 -16.78 4.62 -17.53
C GLN A 253 -17.95 5.61 -17.53
N ALA A 254 -18.69 5.71 -16.40
CA ALA A 254 -19.76 6.68 -16.24
C ALA A 254 -19.24 8.13 -16.33
N VAL A 255 -18.12 8.46 -15.68
CA VAL A 255 -17.47 9.77 -15.79
C VAL A 255 -17.06 10.07 -17.25
N ALA A 256 -16.45 9.10 -17.93
CA ALA A 256 -16.03 9.27 -19.33
C ALA A 256 -17.23 9.49 -20.28
N ALA A 257 -18.36 8.85 -20.01
CA ALA A 257 -19.59 9.01 -20.78
C ALA A 257 -20.27 10.37 -20.51
N LEU A 258 -20.30 10.84 -19.26
CA LEU A 258 -20.95 12.09 -18.84
C LEU A 258 -20.13 13.36 -19.20
N ALA A 259 -18.81 13.28 -19.08
CA ALA A 259 -17.90 14.41 -19.24
C ALA A 259 -16.48 13.90 -19.54
N GLY A 260 -16.28 13.37 -20.75
CA GLY A 260 -15.02 12.78 -21.15
C GLY A 260 -13.82 13.75 -21.17
N ASP A 261 -14.07 15.07 -21.28
CA ASP A 261 -13.07 16.13 -21.15
C ASP A 261 -12.52 16.28 -19.72
N LEU A 262 -13.34 16.02 -18.71
CA LEU A 262 -12.98 16.09 -17.29
C LEU A 262 -12.41 14.76 -16.75
N ALA A 263 -12.58 13.65 -17.48
CA ALA A 263 -12.04 12.36 -17.08
C ALA A 263 -10.50 12.37 -17.08
N PHE A 264 -9.89 11.68 -16.13
CA PHE A 264 -8.43 11.46 -16.13
C PHE A 264 -8.01 10.71 -17.39
N LYS A 265 -6.90 11.17 -18.01
CA LYS A 265 -6.38 10.63 -19.27
C LYS A 265 -4.89 10.36 -19.23
N VAL A 266 -4.48 9.35 -19.99
CA VAL A 266 -3.09 9.08 -20.34
C VAL A 266 -2.98 9.01 -21.86
N GLY A 267 -2.11 9.82 -22.45
CA GLY A 267 -1.99 9.87 -23.92
C GLY A 267 -3.28 10.26 -24.64
N GLY A 268 -4.16 11.04 -24.00
CA GLY A 268 -5.48 11.43 -24.54
C GLY A 268 -6.59 10.38 -24.32
N VAL A 269 -6.27 9.19 -23.80
CA VAL A 269 -7.22 8.09 -23.57
C VAL A 269 -7.76 8.17 -22.13
N ALA A 270 -9.09 8.20 -21.97
CA ALA A 270 -9.73 8.19 -20.67
C ALA A 270 -9.47 6.85 -19.95
N THR A 271 -9.09 6.94 -18.69
CA THR A 271 -8.67 5.78 -17.89
C THR A 271 -8.88 6.01 -16.40
N LEU A 272 -8.39 5.07 -15.58
CA LEU A 272 -8.43 5.10 -14.12
C LEU A 272 -7.12 4.50 -13.55
N HIS A 273 -7.02 4.41 -12.23
CA HIS A 273 -5.82 3.93 -11.59
C HIS A 273 -6.09 2.75 -10.64
N HIS A 274 -5.55 1.56 -10.96
CA HIS A 274 -5.63 0.37 -10.10
C HIS A 274 -4.48 -0.62 -10.38
N GLY A 275 -4.39 -1.70 -9.58
CA GLY A 275 -3.29 -2.67 -9.64
C GLY A 275 -3.27 -3.65 -10.82
N ARG A 276 -4.30 -3.65 -11.70
CA ARG A 276 -4.41 -4.62 -12.81
C ARG A 276 -3.92 -4.08 -14.15
N PHE A 277 -3.06 -3.07 -14.14
CA PHE A 277 -2.33 -2.63 -15.33
C PHE A 277 -0.98 -3.34 -15.44
N ALA A 278 -0.50 -3.50 -16.67
CA ALA A 278 0.84 -3.98 -16.96
C ALA A 278 1.90 -3.05 -16.32
N PRO A 279 3.08 -3.57 -15.95
CA PRO A 279 4.10 -2.76 -15.27
C PRO A 279 4.46 -1.46 -15.99
N ASP A 280 4.63 -1.50 -17.30
CA ASP A 280 5.00 -0.33 -18.11
C ASP A 280 3.87 0.71 -18.19
N ASP A 281 2.63 0.25 -18.37
CA ASP A 281 1.45 1.11 -18.34
C ASP A 281 1.23 1.71 -16.95
N ARG A 282 1.55 0.96 -15.89
CA ARG A 282 1.46 1.45 -14.53
C ARG A 282 2.40 2.62 -14.26
N GLU A 283 3.63 2.57 -14.79
CA GLU A 283 4.57 3.69 -14.68
C GLU A 283 4.04 4.96 -15.39
N LEU A 284 3.40 4.79 -16.56
CA LEU A 284 2.76 5.90 -17.27
C LEU A 284 1.60 6.51 -16.47
N LEU A 285 0.77 5.64 -15.87
CA LEU A 285 -0.34 6.04 -15.01
C LEU A 285 0.14 6.79 -13.77
N ASP A 286 1.15 6.28 -13.05
CA ASP A 286 1.71 6.90 -11.86
C ASP A 286 2.23 8.32 -12.19
N LYS A 287 3.00 8.49 -13.27
CA LYS A 287 3.48 9.79 -13.74
C LYS A 287 2.36 10.74 -14.12
N ALA A 288 1.33 10.26 -14.82
CA ALA A 288 0.19 11.07 -15.22
C ALA A 288 -0.66 11.51 -14.01
N VAL A 289 -0.83 10.65 -13.00
CA VAL A 289 -1.51 11.00 -11.76
C VAL A 289 -0.75 12.12 -11.04
N GLU A 290 0.56 12.02 -10.90
CA GLU A 290 1.37 13.04 -10.24
C GLU A 290 1.34 14.37 -11.01
N ALA A 291 1.37 14.34 -12.34
CA ALA A 291 1.23 15.53 -13.16
C ALA A 291 -0.15 16.20 -13.01
N ALA A 292 -1.22 15.39 -12.98
CA ALA A 292 -2.59 15.88 -12.91
C ALA A 292 -3.06 16.26 -11.50
N PHE A 293 -2.56 15.60 -10.44
CA PHE A 293 -3.02 15.74 -9.07
C PHE A 293 -1.93 16.07 -8.06
N GLY A 294 -0.66 16.12 -8.45
CA GLY A 294 0.46 16.41 -7.55
C GLY A 294 0.56 17.88 -7.16
N LYS A 295 1.63 18.19 -6.42
CA LYS A 295 1.93 19.54 -5.90
C LYS A 295 1.94 20.60 -6.99
N GLY A 296 2.48 20.27 -8.18
CA GLY A 296 2.61 21.18 -9.33
C GLY A 296 1.40 21.22 -10.27
N ARG A 297 0.27 20.57 -9.95
CA ARG A 297 -0.89 20.51 -10.84
C ARG A 297 -1.43 21.90 -11.20
N THR A 298 -1.90 22.05 -12.43
CA THR A 298 -2.61 23.25 -12.89
C THR A 298 -4.00 23.34 -12.26
N ALA A 299 -4.57 24.55 -12.19
CA ALA A 299 -5.97 24.74 -11.83
C ALA A 299 -6.88 24.11 -12.90
N GLY A 300 -8.14 23.86 -12.52
CA GLY A 300 -9.19 23.32 -13.41
C GLY A 300 -9.76 22.00 -12.94
N GLY A 301 -11.01 21.77 -13.28
CA GLY A 301 -11.75 20.59 -12.90
C GLY A 301 -11.26 19.33 -13.60
N ARG A 302 -11.21 18.24 -12.84
CA ARG A 302 -10.88 16.90 -13.34
C ARG A 302 -11.32 15.83 -12.37
N VAL A 303 -11.55 14.62 -12.85
CA VAL A 303 -11.95 13.47 -12.03
C VAL A 303 -10.94 12.36 -12.21
N LEU A 304 -10.29 11.94 -11.13
CA LEU A 304 -9.47 10.73 -11.05
C LEU A 304 -10.23 9.66 -10.26
N VAL A 305 -10.45 8.53 -10.88
CA VAL A 305 -11.04 7.35 -10.25
C VAL A 305 -9.96 6.29 -10.04
N GLY A 306 -9.98 5.60 -8.89
CA GLY A 306 -9.09 4.46 -8.67
C GLY A 306 -9.42 3.67 -7.43
N THR A 307 -8.47 2.85 -7.02
CA THR A 307 -8.60 1.97 -5.86
C THR A 307 -7.51 2.27 -4.82
N GLN A 308 -7.23 1.33 -3.91
CA GLN A 308 -6.20 1.44 -2.86
C GLN A 308 -4.83 1.90 -3.37
N THR A 309 -4.57 1.75 -4.65
CA THR A 309 -3.32 2.23 -5.26
C THR A 309 -3.14 3.75 -5.24
N LEU A 310 -4.20 4.50 -4.97
CA LEU A 310 -4.18 5.96 -4.78
C LEU A 310 -4.00 6.38 -3.31
N GLU A 311 -4.09 5.43 -2.38
CA GLU A 311 -3.94 5.69 -0.93
C GLU A 311 -2.49 5.90 -0.52
N GLN A 312 -1.56 5.25 -1.22
CA GLN A 312 -0.15 5.19 -0.86
C GLN A 312 0.73 5.61 -2.04
N SER A 313 1.94 6.05 -1.74
CA SER A 313 3.03 6.28 -2.68
C SER A 313 2.92 7.47 -3.62
N LEU A 314 1.73 7.90 -4.05
CA LEU A 314 1.56 9.01 -4.98
C LEU A 314 1.36 10.35 -4.26
N ASP A 315 1.95 11.41 -4.79
CA ASP A 315 1.73 12.78 -4.28
C ASP A 315 0.45 13.36 -4.87
N ILE A 316 -0.69 12.99 -4.27
CA ILE A 316 -2.03 13.43 -4.70
C ILE A 316 -2.52 14.55 -3.79
N ASP A 317 -3.08 15.60 -4.40
CA ASP A 317 -3.68 16.77 -3.74
C ASP A 317 -5.05 17.08 -4.38
N ALA A 318 -6.10 16.42 -3.89
CA ALA A 318 -7.47 16.62 -4.34
C ALA A 318 -8.15 17.81 -3.65
N ASP A 319 -9.18 18.39 -4.29
CA ASP A 319 -10.05 19.44 -3.73
C ASP A 319 -11.31 18.84 -3.09
N LEU A 320 -11.78 17.70 -3.61
CA LEU A 320 -12.88 16.91 -3.07
C LEU A 320 -12.49 15.43 -3.10
N LEU A 321 -12.79 14.72 -2.02
CA LEU A 321 -12.66 13.26 -1.94
C LEU A 321 -14.04 12.62 -1.89
N ILE A 322 -14.30 11.68 -2.79
CA ILE A 322 -15.43 10.75 -2.75
C ILE A 322 -14.84 9.36 -2.53
N THR A 323 -15.31 8.62 -1.54
CA THR A 323 -14.70 7.34 -1.20
C THR A 323 -15.70 6.35 -0.66
N ASP A 324 -15.53 5.07 -0.98
CA ASP A 324 -16.30 4.02 -0.33
C ASP A 324 -15.99 3.97 1.17
N LEU A 325 -16.96 3.55 1.99
CA LEU A 325 -16.75 3.23 3.38
C LEU A 325 -15.63 2.20 3.53
N ALA A 326 -14.69 2.49 4.40
CA ALA A 326 -13.52 1.66 4.69
C ALA A 326 -13.21 1.75 6.19
N PRO A 327 -12.35 0.88 6.76
CA PRO A 327 -11.84 1.04 8.11
C PRO A 327 -11.25 2.44 8.33
N ILE A 328 -11.35 2.95 9.55
CA ILE A 328 -11.00 4.35 9.85
C ILE A 328 -9.55 4.71 9.53
N ASP A 329 -8.63 3.79 9.71
CA ASP A 329 -7.21 3.95 9.39
C ASP A 329 -7.00 4.15 7.89
N VAL A 330 -7.68 3.37 7.06
CA VAL A 330 -7.69 3.50 5.60
C VAL A 330 -8.36 4.81 5.18
N LEU A 331 -9.50 5.14 5.79
CA LEU A 331 -10.20 6.40 5.51
C LEU A 331 -9.32 7.61 5.81
N LEU A 332 -8.57 7.60 6.92
CA LEU A 332 -7.62 8.67 7.26
C LEU A 332 -6.49 8.79 6.23
N GLN A 333 -6.01 7.69 5.67
CA GLN A 333 -5.00 7.72 4.59
C GLN A 333 -5.56 8.37 3.32
N ARG A 334 -6.80 8.02 2.92
CA ARG A 334 -7.51 8.65 1.81
C ARG A 334 -7.72 10.15 2.06
N ILE A 335 -8.12 10.54 3.25
CA ILE A 335 -8.22 11.94 3.68
C ILE A 335 -6.87 12.65 3.62
N GLY A 336 -5.78 11.92 3.83
CA GLY A 336 -4.42 12.42 3.62
C GLY A 336 -4.13 12.92 2.20
N ARG A 337 -4.92 12.51 1.20
CA ARG A 337 -4.84 12.95 -0.21
C ARG A 337 -5.68 14.19 -0.52
N LEU A 338 -6.54 14.60 0.41
CA LEU A 338 -7.38 15.79 0.31
C LEU A 338 -6.64 16.99 0.91
N HIS A 339 -6.56 18.12 0.22
CA HIS A 339 -5.90 19.35 0.67
C HIS A 339 -4.49 19.12 1.24
N ARG A 340 -3.70 18.33 0.55
CA ARG A 340 -2.37 17.93 1.00
C ARG A 340 -1.38 19.11 0.94
N HIS A 341 -1.46 19.90 -0.12
CA HIS A 341 -0.60 21.06 -0.33
C HIS A 341 -1.35 22.37 -0.15
N ALA A 342 -0.64 23.42 0.23
CA ALA A 342 -1.19 24.76 0.29
C ALA A 342 -1.45 25.28 -1.12
N ARG A 343 -2.70 25.63 -1.42
CA ARG A 343 -3.12 26.31 -2.66
C ARG A 343 -4.46 26.99 -2.49
N GLU A 344 -4.76 27.93 -3.36
CA GLU A 344 -6.11 28.47 -3.50
C GLU A 344 -7.03 27.44 -4.15
N ARG A 345 -8.25 27.30 -3.60
CA ARG A 345 -9.21 26.25 -4.02
C ARG A 345 -10.61 26.81 -4.31
N GLY A 346 -10.75 28.14 -4.37
CA GLY A 346 -12.03 28.78 -4.67
C GLY A 346 -13.19 28.23 -3.83
N ALA A 347 -14.24 27.75 -4.48
CA ALA A 347 -15.42 27.16 -3.82
C ALA A 347 -15.11 25.90 -2.98
N PHE A 348 -13.93 25.30 -3.14
CA PHE A 348 -13.50 24.10 -2.42
C PHE A 348 -12.46 24.40 -1.33
N ALA A 349 -12.43 25.63 -0.81
CA ALA A 349 -11.52 26.03 0.29
C ALA A 349 -11.76 25.23 1.58
N ALA A 350 -12.99 24.76 1.84
CA ALA A 350 -13.29 23.83 2.91
C ALA A 350 -13.06 22.39 2.45
N ALA A 351 -12.22 21.64 3.19
CA ALA A 351 -11.95 20.24 2.87
C ALA A 351 -13.19 19.38 3.18
N ARG A 352 -13.72 18.71 2.15
CA ARG A 352 -14.92 17.85 2.26
C ARG A 352 -14.63 16.46 1.73
N VAL A 353 -15.18 15.47 2.45
CA VAL A 353 -15.14 14.05 2.09
C VAL A 353 -16.56 13.52 2.03
N VAL A 354 -16.90 12.84 0.94
CA VAL A 354 -18.14 12.09 0.83
C VAL A 354 -17.81 10.61 0.96
N VAL A 355 -18.28 10.00 2.03
CA VAL A 355 -18.13 8.56 2.29
C VAL A 355 -19.37 7.84 1.78
N LEU A 356 -19.17 7.03 0.75
CA LEU A 356 -20.22 6.23 0.12
C LEU A 356 -20.53 5.01 1.00
N ARG A 357 -21.80 4.79 1.30
CA ARG A 357 -22.30 3.64 2.05
C ARG A 357 -23.44 2.96 1.31
N PRO A 358 -23.83 1.73 1.69
CA PRO A 358 -25.04 1.09 1.19
C PRO A 358 -26.29 1.96 1.42
N ALA A 359 -27.30 1.78 0.58
CA ALA A 359 -28.55 2.52 0.68
C ALA A 359 -29.20 2.36 2.06
N GLY A 360 -29.23 1.15 2.60
CA GLY A 360 -29.59 0.89 3.99
C GLY A 360 -28.48 1.35 4.94
N ARG A 361 -28.86 2.04 6.05
CA ARG A 361 -27.91 2.39 7.12
C ARG A 361 -27.47 1.16 7.92
N ASP A 362 -28.37 0.21 8.08
CA ASP A 362 -28.10 -1.04 8.78
C ASP A 362 -27.22 -1.96 7.90
N LEU A 363 -26.04 -2.32 8.41
CA LEU A 363 -25.11 -3.22 7.74
C LEU A 363 -25.37 -4.70 8.09
N THR A 364 -26.32 -5.03 8.98
CA THR A 364 -26.62 -6.39 9.40
C THR A 364 -26.96 -7.33 8.24
N PRO A 365 -27.70 -6.92 7.17
CA PRO A 365 -27.95 -7.78 6.02
C PRO A 365 -26.69 -8.24 5.30
N LEU A 366 -25.59 -7.50 5.42
CA LEU A 366 -24.30 -7.84 4.80
C LEU A 366 -23.54 -8.97 5.51
N LEU A 367 -23.93 -9.33 6.73
CA LEU A 367 -23.39 -10.49 7.45
C LEU A 367 -23.74 -11.80 6.74
N ALA A 368 -24.87 -11.86 6.04
CA ALA A 368 -25.23 -13.00 5.21
C ALA A 368 -24.40 -12.99 3.91
N ARG A 369 -23.55 -14.00 3.71
CA ARG A 369 -22.67 -14.10 2.52
C ARG A 369 -23.43 -14.03 1.18
N ALA A 370 -24.71 -14.43 1.15
CA ALA A 370 -25.57 -14.39 -0.02
C ALA A 370 -25.97 -12.97 -0.45
N ALA A 371 -25.89 -11.98 0.43
CA ALA A 371 -26.30 -10.60 0.13
C ALA A 371 -25.30 -9.85 -0.76
N GLY A 372 -24.10 -10.42 -1.00
CA GLY A 372 -23.04 -9.81 -1.80
C GLY A 372 -22.56 -8.49 -1.21
N PHE A 373 -21.30 -8.40 -0.91
CA PHE A 373 -20.65 -7.14 -0.46
C PHE A 373 -20.45 -6.17 -1.65
N HIS A 374 -21.41 -6.08 -2.55
CA HIS A 374 -21.34 -5.19 -3.70
C HIS A 374 -21.04 -3.77 -3.19
N GLY A 375 -20.07 -3.11 -3.77
CA GLY A 375 -19.63 -1.77 -3.37
C GLY A 375 -18.67 -1.74 -2.18
N LEU A 376 -18.94 -2.38 -1.06
CA LEU A 376 -18.03 -2.38 0.11
C LEU A 376 -16.73 -3.14 -0.10
N GLY A 377 -16.63 -4.02 -1.10
CA GLY A 377 -15.44 -4.83 -1.35
C GLY A 377 -15.13 -5.77 -0.19
N GLY A 378 -16.10 -6.62 0.20
CA GLY A 378 -16.00 -7.51 1.36
C GLY A 378 -14.84 -8.50 1.35
N HIS A 379 -14.22 -8.75 0.20
CA HIS A 379 -12.96 -9.47 0.09
C HIS A 379 -11.72 -8.59 0.43
N VAL A 380 -11.87 -7.25 0.41
CA VAL A 380 -10.81 -6.29 0.75
C VAL A 380 -10.89 -5.90 2.22
N TYR A 381 -12.10 -5.61 2.72
CA TYR A 381 -12.36 -5.25 4.11
C TYR A 381 -13.43 -6.20 4.70
N PRO A 382 -13.03 -7.42 5.06
CA PRO A 382 -13.98 -8.47 5.45
C PRO A 382 -14.56 -8.29 6.86
N ASN A 383 -14.01 -7.41 7.67
CA ASN A 383 -14.47 -7.16 9.03
C ASN A 383 -15.55 -6.06 9.07
N LEU A 384 -16.82 -6.46 9.03
CA LEU A 384 -17.95 -5.52 9.10
C LEU A 384 -18.04 -4.77 10.43
N VAL A 385 -17.53 -5.34 11.55
CA VAL A 385 -17.52 -4.66 12.84
C VAL A 385 -16.68 -3.38 12.75
N GLN A 386 -15.52 -3.43 12.09
CA GLN A 386 -14.68 -2.25 11.87
C GLN A 386 -15.36 -1.22 10.97
N LEU A 387 -16.10 -1.65 9.95
CA LEU A 387 -16.84 -0.75 9.06
C LEU A 387 -18.00 -0.07 9.80
N GLU A 388 -18.75 -0.81 10.60
CA GLU A 388 -19.83 -0.26 11.43
C GLU A 388 -19.28 0.71 12.49
N ALA A 389 -18.21 0.33 13.20
CA ALA A 389 -17.55 1.21 14.15
C ALA A 389 -17.06 2.52 13.50
N THR A 390 -16.50 2.43 12.28
CA THR A 390 -16.07 3.59 11.49
C THR A 390 -17.27 4.47 11.13
N LEU A 391 -18.34 3.87 10.60
CA LEU A 391 -19.55 4.59 10.19
C LEU A 391 -20.19 5.35 11.36
N ARG A 392 -20.37 4.69 12.50
CA ARG A 392 -20.84 5.33 13.75
C ARG A 392 -19.96 6.50 14.18
N ARG A 393 -18.64 6.33 14.05
CA ARG A 393 -17.68 7.36 14.46
C ARG A 393 -17.78 8.61 13.59
N ILE A 394 -17.83 8.47 12.26
CA ILE A 394 -17.91 9.60 11.33
C ILE A 394 -19.29 10.28 11.38
N GLU A 395 -20.38 9.52 11.60
CA GLU A 395 -21.71 10.08 11.79
C GLU A 395 -21.83 10.88 13.09
N LYS A 396 -21.23 10.39 14.19
CA LYS A 396 -21.20 11.07 15.48
C LYS A 396 -20.31 12.32 15.47
N THR A 397 -19.24 12.31 14.69
CA THR A 397 -18.25 13.40 14.64
C THR A 397 -17.90 13.70 13.18
N PRO A 398 -18.80 14.39 12.46
CA PRO A 398 -18.59 14.68 11.03
C PRO A 398 -17.53 15.75 10.78
N ASP A 399 -17.23 16.60 11.74
CA ASP A 399 -16.17 17.62 11.67
C ASP A 399 -14.96 17.16 12.47
N ILE A 400 -13.86 16.95 11.77
CA ILE A 400 -12.61 16.47 12.35
C ILE A 400 -11.44 17.40 12.04
N VAL A 401 -10.43 17.40 12.91
CA VAL A 401 -9.19 18.14 12.72
C VAL A 401 -8.01 17.15 12.66
N ILE A 402 -7.37 17.09 11.53
CA ILE A 402 -6.22 16.22 11.28
C ILE A 402 -4.94 17.05 11.42
N PRO A 403 -3.91 16.58 12.16
CA PRO A 403 -3.75 15.26 12.76
C PRO A 403 -4.31 15.11 14.20
N ARG A 404 -4.80 16.17 14.81
CA ARG A 404 -5.21 16.20 16.23
C ARG A 404 -6.18 15.08 16.62
N ASP A 405 -7.18 14.82 15.78
CA ASP A 405 -8.23 13.85 16.07
C ASP A 405 -7.87 12.41 15.67
N ASN A 406 -6.73 12.18 14.98
CA ASN A 406 -6.37 10.87 14.44
C ASN A 406 -6.39 9.78 15.50
N ARG A 407 -5.75 10.00 16.66
CA ARG A 407 -5.69 9.00 17.74
C ARG A 407 -7.08 8.61 18.20
N ARG A 408 -7.92 9.59 18.52
CA ARG A 408 -9.30 9.38 18.98
C ARG A 408 -10.15 8.64 17.93
N LEU A 409 -9.96 8.94 16.66
CA LEU A 409 -10.68 8.27 15.57
C LEU A 409 -10.24 6.81 15.45
N VAL A 410 -8.93 6.55 15.41
CA VAL A 410 -8.38 5.20 15.28
C VAL A 410 -8.78 4.33 16.46
N GLU A 411 -8.53 4.76 17.70
CA GLU A 411 -8.86 3.98 18.89
C GLU A 411 -10.36 3.85 19.11
N GLY A 412 -11.15 4.79 18.61
CA GLY A 412 -12.62 4.74 18.71
C GLY A 412 -13.29 3.78 17.71
N ALA A 413 -12.56 3.26 16.72
CA ALA A 413 -13.13 2.37 15.70
C ALA A 413 -12.32 1.09 15.46
N LEU A 414 -11.08 1.00 15.97
CA LEU A 414 -10.23 -0.19 15.79
C LEU A 414 -9.76 -0.81 17.12
N HIS A 415 -9.91 -0.11 18.26
CA HIS A 415 -9.54 -0.69 19.54
C HIS A 415 -10.43 -1.89 19.87
N PRO A 416 -9.89 -3.03 20.36
CA PRO A 416 -10.67 -4.22 20.66
C PRO A 416 -11.89 -3.96 21.56
N GLN A 417 -11.75 -3.10 22.59
CA GLN A 417 -12.89 -2.72 23.44
C GLN A 417 -13.99 -1.99 22.67
N ALA A 418 -13.63 -1.10 21.71
CA ALA A 418 -14.62 -0.40 20.90
C ALA A 418 -15.36 -1.35 19.95
N LEU A 419 -14.66 -2.34 19.39
CA LEU A 419 -15.27 -3.35 18.53
C LEU A 419 -16.19 -4.27 19.34
N ALA A 420 -15.77 -4.71 20.53
CA ALA A 420 -16.58 -5.53 21.41
C ALA A 420 -17.87 -4.82 21.86
N GLU A 421 -17.83 -3.51 22.10
CA GLU A 421 -19.03 -2.69 22.38
C GLU A 421 -20.02 -2.73 21.23
N VAL A 422 -19.55 -2.59 19.97
CA VAL A 422 -20.40 -2.68 18.77
C VAL A 422 -21.00 -4.09 18.63
N GLU A 423 -20.20 -5.13 18.80
CA GLU A 423 -20.64 -6.53 18.73
C GLU A 423 -21.70 -6.83 19.79
N GLN A 424 -21.48 -6.37 21.03
CA GLN A 424 -22.42 -6.59 22.12
C GLN A 424 -23.75 -5.87 21.90
N GLU A 425 -23.71 -4.63 21.44
CA GLU A 425 -24.91 -3.82 21.19
C GLU A 425 -25.75 -4.38 20.03
N LEU A 426 -25.10 -4.86 18.96
CA LEU A 426 -25.78 -5.36 17.76
C LEU A 426 -26.18 -6.85 17.87
N GLY A 427 -25.69 -7.56 18.89
CA GLY A 427 -26.13 -8.89 19.26
C GLY A 427 -25.40 -10.04 18.57
N THR A 428 -25.94 -11.25 18.74
CA THR A 428 -25.25 -12.53 18.47
C THR A 428 -24.71 -12.68 17.05
N ALA A 429 -25.42 -12.19 16.03
CA ALA A 429 -24.93 -12.29 14.65
C ALA A 429 -23.62 -11.53 14.43
N TRP A 430 -23.49 -10.35 15.04
CA TRP A 430 -22.27 -9.54 14.99
C TRP A 430 -21.16 -10.12 15.85
N GLN A 431 -21.47 -10.67 17.02
CA GLN A 431 -20.51 -11.37 17.87
C GLN A 431 -19.91 -12.60 17.15
N ASN A 432 -20.75 -13.39 16.47
CA ASN A 432 -20.29 -14.54 15.67
C ASN A 432 -19.38 -14.08 14.52
N HIS A 433 -19.73 -12.99 13.83
CA HIS A 433 -18.90 -12.44 12.78
C HIS A 433 -17.54 -11.95 13.33
N GLY A 434 -17.53 -11.21 14.44
CA GLY A 434 -16.32 -10.75 15.12
C GLY A 434 -15.42 -11.91 15.53
N ALA A 435 -16.00 -12.96 16.12
CA ALA A 435 -15.28 -14.18 16.50
C ALA A 435 -14.67 -14.91 15.28
N GLU A 436 -15.42 -15.02 14.17
CA GLU A 436 -14.89 -15.59 12.92
C GLU A 436 -13.71 -14.77 12.38
N ARG A 437 -13.80 -13.44 12.39
CA ARG A 437 -12.70 -12.56 11.92
C ARG A 437 -11.48 -12.65 12.84
N SER A 438 -11.66 -12.63 14.15
CA SER A 438 -10.58 -12.78 15.13
C SER A 438 -9.91 -14.15 15.03
N GLY A 439 -10.70 -15.21 14.83
CA GLY A 439 -10.21 -16.57 14.58
C GLY A 439 -9.34 -16.63 13.31
N GLY A 440 -9.78 -15.97 12.22
CA GLY A 440 -9.01 -15.88 10.98
C GLY A 440 -7.68 -15.15 11.15
N VAL A 441 -7.65 -14.05 11.90
CA VAL A 441 -6.41 -13.32 12.24
C VAL A 441 -5.46 -14.20 13.06
N SER A 442 -6.00 -14.91 14.07
CA SER A 442 -5.20 -15.82 14.90
C SER A 442 -4.63 -16.99 14.08
N ALA A 443 -5.42 -17.60 13.22
CA ALA A 443 -4.98 -18.67 12.32
C ALA A 443 -3.87 -18.20 11.36
N ALA A 444 -4.00 -17.01 10.80
CA ALA A 444 -2.97 -16.42 9.94
C ALA A 444 -1.65 -16.19 10.70
N GLY A 445 -1.72 -15.68 11.94
CA GLY A 445 -0.56 -15.50 12.81
C GLY A 445 0.11 -16.84 13.18
N GLN A 446 -0.68 -17.88 13.49
CA GLN A 446 -0.17 -19.23 13.74
C GLN A 446 0.50 -19.83 12.49
N THR A 447 -0.10 -19.66 11.31
CA THR A 447 0.50 -20.08 10.05
C THR A 447 1.84 -19.37 9.82
N ALA A 448 1.93 -18.07 10.06
CA ALA A 448 3.19 -17.34 9.98
C ALA A 448 4.26 -17.90 10.93
N ALA A 449 3.88 -18.24 12.16
CA ALA A 449 4.78 -18.82 13.14
C ALA A 449 5.27 -20.23 12.73
N GLN A 450 4.39 -21.06 12.14
CA GLN A 450 4.73 -22.41 11.70
C GLN A 450 5.65 -22.43 10.47
N VAL A 451 5.48 -21.48 9.53
CA VAL A 451 6.32 -21.42 8.34
C VAL A 451 7.61 -20.63 8.55
N ALA A 452 7.72 -19.89 9.65
CA ALA A 452 8.90 -19.11 9.94
C ALA A 452 10.11 -20.01 10.23
N LEU A 453 11.28 -19.54 9.81
CA LEU A 453 12.56 -20.20 10.03
C LEU A 453 12.81 -20.38 11.54
N ASP A 454 12.98 -21.63 11.95
CA ASP A 454 13.35 -21.99 13.32
C ASP A 454 14.86 -22.11 13.43
N LEU A 455 15.49 -21.08 13.98
CA LEU A 455 16.94 -21.02 14.16
C LEU A 455 17.47 -21.98 15.26
N SER A 456 16.59 -22.67 16.01
CA SER A 456 16.99 -23.71 16.97
C SER A 456 17.28 -25.05 16.27
N GLN A 457 16.78 -25.25 15.05
CA GLN A 457 17.03 -26.45 14.25
C GLN A 457 18.43 -26.41 13.62
N ARG A 458 18.98 -27.57 13.35
CA ARG A 458 20.25 -27.66 12.62
C ARG A 458 20.03 -27.20 11.18
N PHE A 459 21.02 -26.53 10.61
CA PHE A 459 20.98 -26.04 9.22
C PHE A 459 20.65 -27.15 8.20
N THR A 460 21.15 -28.37 8.44
CA THR A 460 20.95 -29.54 7.59
C THR A 460 19.54 -30.13 7.67
N ASP A 461 18.81 -29.82 8.73
CA ASP A 461 17.47 -30.37 8.99
C ASP A 461 16.35 -29.45 8.45
N LEU A 462 16.73 -28.28 7.93
CA LEU A 462 15.83 -27.31 7.35
C LEU A 462 15.53 -27.63 5.88
N ASP A 463 14.25 -27.63 5.51
CA ASP A 463 13.80 -27.75 4.11
C ASP A 463 13.90 -26.39 3.40
N TRP A 464 15.00 -26.20 2.68
CA TRP A 464 15.30 -24.95 1.98
C TRP A 464 14.59 -24.88 0.62
N ARG A 465 13.67 -23.93 0.51
CA ARG A 465 12.89 -23.67 -0.73
C ARG A 465 13.51 -22.55 -1.54
N ASP A 466 13.13 -22.46 -2.81
CA ASP A 466 13.47 -21.30 -3.62
C ASP A 466 12.68 -20.08 -3.16
N ALA A 467 13.32 -18.90 -3.16
CA ALA A 467 12.67 -17.66 -2.69
C ALA A 467 11.44 -17.29 -3.52
N GLU A 468 11.37 -17.72 -4.77
CA GLU A 468 10.20 -17.54 -5.64
C GLU A 468 8.99 -18.37 -5.22
N ALA A 469 9.22 -19.51 -4.55
CA ALA A 469 8.17 -20.34 -3.98
C ALA A 469 7.73 -19.87 -2.59
N ALA A 470 8.42 -18.90 -1.99
CA ALA A 470 8.10 -18.39 -0.67
C ALA A 470 6.89 -17.46 -0.71
N VAL A 471 5.94 -17.74 0.17
CA VAL A 471 4.74 -16.93 0.32
C VAL A 471 4.96 -15.96 1.48
N THR A 472 5.17 -14.70 1.16
CA THR A 472 5.25 -13.60 2.15
C THR A 472 3.88 -13.03 2.48
N ARG A 473 2.84 -13.40 1.72
CA ARG A 473 1.44 -13.01 1.90
C ARG A 473 0.54 -14.24 1.79
N LEU A 474 -0.51 -14.32 2.61
CA LEU A 474 -1.53 -15.35 2.43
C LEU A 474 -2.33 -15.07 1.15
N GLY A 475 -2.30 -16.04 0.25
CA GLY A 475 -2.92 -15.95 -1.08
C GLY A 475 -1.99 -16.56 -2.13
N GLY A 476 -2.55 -16.94 -3.27
CA GLY A 476 -1.73 -17.46 -4.37
C GLY A 476 -0.90 -16.35 -5.00
N HIS A 477 0.16 -16.76 -5.67
CA HIS A 477 0.99 -15.83 -6.44
C HIS A 477 0.23 -15.36 -7.69
N ASP A 478 0.29 -14.06 -7.98
CA ASP A 478 -0.14 -13.53 -9.27
C ASP A 478 0.69 -14.17 -10.38
N LEU A 479 0.04 -14.56 -11.45
CA LEU A 479 0.71 -15.14 -12.61
C LEU A 479 1.30 -14.01 -13.46
N LEU A 480 2.61 -14.04 -13.68
CA LEU A 480 3.28 -13.17 -14.65
C LEU A 480 3.33 -13.88 -15.99
N ILE A 481 2.80 -13.24 -17.03
CA ILE A 481 2.72 -13.78 -18.37
C ILE A 481 3.55 -12.88 -19.29
N ASP A 482 4.60 -13.44 -19.85
CA ASP A 482 5.33 -12.82 -20.95
C ASP A 482 4.56 -13.04 -22.26
N LEU A 483 4.43 -11.97 -23.04
CA LEU A 483 3.64 -11.92 -24.26
C LEU A 483 4.55 -11.80 -25.48
N ASP A 484 4.57 -12.81 -26.32
CA ASP A 484 5.31 -12.80 -27.58
C ASP A 484 4.38 -13.22 -28.74
N PRO A 485 4.13 -12.33 -29.70
CA PRO A 485 4.48 -10.90 -29.72
C PRO A 485 3.74 -10.07 -28.67
N PRO A 486 4.23 -8.85 -28.29
CA PRO A 486 3.56 -7.98 -27.33
C PRO A 486 2.13 -7.61 -27.75
N LEU A 487 1.24 -7.28 -26.77
CA LEU A 487 -0.07 -6.68 -27.05
C LEU A 487 0.06 -5.21 -27.39
N PRO A 488 -0.82 -4.66 -28.25
CA PRO A 488 -0.97 -3.21 -28.36
C PRO A 488 -1.44 -2.65 -27.01
N GLY A 489 -0.63 -1.78 -26.40
CA GLY A 489 -0.99 -1.15 -25.13
C GLY A 489 -1.96 0.02 -25.34
N PRO A 490 -2.85 0.29 -24.37
CA PRO A 490 -3.86 1.32 -24.47
C PRO A 490 -3.28 2.74 -24.52
N PHE A 491 -2.04 2.93 -24.08
CA PHE A 491 -1.39 4.23 -23.99
C PHE A 491 -0.24 4.41 -25.00
N GLY A 492 -0.28 3.67 -26.11
CA GLY A 492 0.63 3.84 -27.25
C GLY A 492 1.97 3.08 -27.14
N LYS A 493 2.18 2.32 -26.06
CA LYS A 493 3.35 1.43 -25.93
C LYS A 493 2.91 -0.04 -26.03
N PRO A 494 3.72 -0.93 -26.61
CA PRO A 494 3.44 -2.36 -26.61
C PRO A 494 3.58 -2.91 -25.19
N VAL A 495 2.73 -3.87 -24.83
CA VAL A 495 2.72 -4.57 -23.56
C VAL A 495 3.33 -5.96 -23.74
N GLY A 496 4.55 -6.13 -23.27
CA GLY A 496 5.29 -7.41 -23.35
C GLY A 496 5.04 -8.33 -22.16
N ARG A 497 4.47 -7.82 -21.06
CA ARG A 497 4.22 -8.61 -19.84
C ARG A 497 2.96 -8.17 -19.14
N ILE A 498 2.12 -9.12 -18.72
CA ILE A 498 0.91 -8.87 -17.93
C ILE A 498 0.98 -9.65 -16.62
N ARG A 499 0.48 -9.03 -15.55
CA ARG A 499 0.23 -9.68 -14.26
C ARG A 499 -1.24 -10.04 -14.15
N VAL A 500 -1.54 -11.32 -14.01
CA VAL A 500 -2.89 -11.83 -13.76
C VAL A 500 -3.02 -12.17 -12.29
N PRO A 501 -3.97 -11.55 -11.57
CA PRO A 501 -4.23 -11.89 -10.17
C PRO A 501 -4.52 -13.38 -10.00
N HIS A 502 -4.03 -13.98 -8.92
CA HIS A 502 -4.18 -15.40 -8.62
C HIS A 502 -5.63 -15.90 -8.74
N TRP A 503 -6.57 -15.13 -8.19
CA TRP A 503 -7.98 -15.51 -8.23
C TRP A 503 -8.61 -15.48 -9.65
N MET A 504 -8.01 -14.72 -10.59
CA MET A 504 -8.37 -14.74 -12.00
C MET A 504 -7.64 -15.87 -12.75
N ALA A 505 -6.36 -16.09 -12.41
CA ALA A 505 -5.54 -17.11 -13.04
C ALA A 505 -5.96 -18.53 -12.64
N GLY A 506 -6.36 -18.73 -11.38
CA GLY A 506 -6.63 -20.07 -10.86
C GLY A 506 -5.39 -20.97 -10.96
N LYS A 507 -5.54 -22.17 -11.52
CA LYS A 507 -4.44 -23.11 -11.80
C LYS A 507 -4.05 -23.09 -13.29
N ALA A 508 -4.29 -21.98 -14.00
CA ALA A 508 -4.08 -21.91 -15.44
C ALA A 508 -2.62 -22.18 -15.80
N THR A 509 -2.44 -23.06 -16.78
CA THR A 509 -1.15 -23.47 -17.32
C THR A 509 -0.98 -23.04 -18.77
N ARG A 510 -2.09 -22.73 -19.46
CA ARG A 510 -2.09 -22.38 -20.88
C ARG A 510 -2.62 -20.98 -21.12
N VAL A 511 -1.83 -20.19 -21.83
CA VAL A 511 -2.19 -18.84 -22.25
C VAL A 511 -2.28 -18.82 -23.77
N GLU A 512 -3.39 -18.32 -24.27
CA GLU A 512 -3.63 -18.16 -25.71
C GLU A 512 -4.05 -16.70 -26.00
N ARG A 513 -3.74 -16.24 -27.19
CA ARG A 513 -4.23 -14.97 -27.71
C ARG A 513 -5.69 -15.07 -28.14
N ASP A 514 -6.45 -14.01 -27.89
CA ASP A 514 -7.84 -13.87 -28.33
C ASP A 514 -8.04 -12.48 -28.93
N GLY A 515 -7.71 -12.33 -30.20
CA GLY A 515 -7.74 -11.05 -30.89
C GLY A 515 -6.61 -10.08 -30.48
N ALA A 516 -6.83 -8.79 -30.73
CA ALA A 516 -5.81 -7.74 -30.54
C ALA A 516 -5.53 -7.43 -29.07
N THR A 517 -6.55 -7.50 -28.20
CA THR A 517 -6.46 -7.10 -26.78
C THR A 517 -6.90 -8.20 -25.82
N GLY A 518 -7.29 -9.38 -26.34
CA GLY A 518 -7.77 -10.51 -25.57
C GLY A 518 -6.69 -11.54 -25.28
N LEU A 519 -6.88 -12.23 -24.16
CA LEU A 519 -6.14 -13.41 -23.74
C LEU A 519 -7.13 -14.49 -23.30
N ARG A 520 -6.78 -15.75 -23.48
CA ARG A 520 -7.48 -16.88 -22.88
C ARG A 520 -6.54 -17.62 -21.93
N LEU A 521 -7.01 -17.83 -20.74
CA LEU A 521 -6.35 -18.64 -19.72
C LEU A 521 -7.17 -19.90 -19.47
N ASP A 522 -6.69 -21.05 -19.97
CA ASP A 522 -7.42 -22.33 -19.93
C ASP A 522 -8.90 -22.16 -20.39
N GLY A 523 -9.10 -21.44 -21.51
CA GLY A 523 -10.43 -21.18 -22.09
C GLY A 523 -11.20 -19.99 -21.48
N ARG A 524 -10.76 -19.40 -20.36
CA ARG A 524 -11.36 -18.19 -19.77
C ARG A 524 -10.89 -16.95 -20.52
N ALA A 525 -11.83 -16.18 -21.05
CA ALA A 525 -11.51 -14.94 -21.75
C ALA A 525 -11.11 -13.84 -20.76
N LEU A 526 -10.03 -13.15 -21.06
CA LEU A 526 -9.57 -11.93 -20.39
C LEU A 526 -9.34 -10.84 -21.44
N ARG A 527 -9.58 -9.60 -21.08
CA ARG A 527 -9.36 -8.43 -21.91
C ARG A 527 -8.43 -7.45 -21.22
N TYR A 528 -7.50 -6.88 -21.99
CA TYR A 528 -6.62 -5.83 -21.56
C TYR A 528 -6.81 -4.58 -22.42
N ASP A 529 -7.25 -3.50 -21.82
CA ASP A 529 -7.51 -2.23 -22.50
C ASP A 529 -7.27 -1.03 -21.55
N GLN A 530 -7.75 0.16 -21.91
CA GLN A 530 -7.64 1.37 -21.08
C GLN A 530 -8.28 1.27 -19.69
N TRP A 531 -9.03 0.21 -19.44
CA TRP A 531 -9.60 -0.09 -18.11
C TRP A 531 -8.81 -1.16 -17.37
N GLY A 532 -7.62 -1.55 -17.88
CA GLY A 532 -6.76 -2.61 -17.34
C GLY A 532 -7.25 -4.02 -17.62
N LEU A 533 -6.66 -5.00 -16.93
CA LEU A 533 -7.02 -6.42 -17.07
C LEU A 533 -8.34 -6.72 -16.37
N ARG A 534 -9.27 -7.37 -17.11
CA ARG A 534 -10.59 -7.77 -16.63
C ARG A 534 -11.06 -9.06 -17.28
N ALA A 535 -12.09 -9.69 -16.73
CA ALA A 535 -12.79 -10.77 -17.41
C ALA A 535 -13.41 -10.25 -18.72
N GLY A 536 -13.28 -11.04 -19.80
CA GLY A 536 -13.78 -10.72 -21.13
C GLY A 536 -15.29 -10.89 -21.23
#